data_c5d32742b7e0894e66cb3b976298cbad
#
_entry.id   c5d32742b7e0894e66cb3b976298cbad
#
_cell.length_a   1.000
_cell.length_b   1.000
_cell.length_c   1.000
_cell.angle_alpha   90.00
_cell.angle_beta   90.00
_cell.angle_gamma   90.00
#
_symmetry.space_group_name_H-M   'P 1'
#
loop_
_entity.id
_entity.type
_entity.pdbx_description
1 polymer ?
#
loop_
_entity_poly.entity_id
_entity_poly.type
_entity_poly.pdbx_seq_one_letter_code
_entity_poly.pdbx_strand_id
1 'polypeptide(L)'
;MSQRNIFLLEESLLFPGMFCFMGKRSFMNFKGTGLCLSPFFDKGDYVSSKYNVSSDIAKRTWKGIVYDSAVEMKFARDYIEPRLLSGELVKAERQIKYILQPSFKHNDMLIRPINYVADFVITYADGHQVVIDIKGMPDATAKLKRKLFFYHYPDIDYQWISYSKIDGGWITYEALAKARKARKKQRELDKKGK
;
A
#
# COMPACT_ATOMS: atom_id res chain seq x y z
N MET A 1 17.38 -5.78 12.67
CA MET A 1 16.42 -5.10 13.57
C MET A 1 15.51 -4.26 12.68
N SER A 2 14.30 -4.72 12.45
CA SER A 2 13.34 -4.06 11.54
C SER A 2 12.50 -3.07 12.35
N GLN A 3 12.57 -1.81 11.97
CA GLN A 3 11.75 -0.76 12.60
C GLN A 3 10.27 -1.05 12.30
N ARG A 4 9.52 -1.32 13.35
CA ARG A 4 8.05 -1.48 13.27
C ARG A 4 7.45 -0.08 13.25
N ASN A 5 6.92 0.33 12.11
CA ASN A 5 6.13 1.57 12.02
C ASN A 5 4.75 1.35 12.67
N ILE A 6 4.63 1.78 13.90
CA ILE A 6 3.39 1.73 14.69
C ILE A 6 2.69 3.07 14.54
N PHE A 7 1.42 3.08 14.16
CA PHE A 7 0.55 4.25 14.29
C PHE A 7 0.17 4.41 15.78
N LEU A 8 0.96 5.18 16.50
CA LEU A 8 0.56 5.73 17.78
C LEU A 8 0.01 7.12 17.53
N LEU A 9 -1.19 7.40 18.03
CA LEU A 9 -1.71 8.77 18.15
C LEU A 9 -0.89 9.45 19.23
N GLU A 10 0.12 10.24 18.83
CA GLU A 10 0.72 11.21 19.74
C GLU A 10 -0.23 12.40 19.87
N GLU A 11 -0.69 12.63 21.09
CA GLU A 11 -1.39 13.87 21.48
C GLU A 11 -0.44 15.05 21.28
N SER A 12 -0.80 15.94 20.36
CA SER A 12 -0.12 17.20 20.13
C SER A 12 -0.46 18.15 21.28
N LEU A 13 0.39 18.20 22.29
CA LEU A 13 0.43 19.30 23.25
C LEU A 13 0.93 20.56 22.56
N LEU A 14 0.07 21.55 22.53
CA LEU A 14 0.33 22.94 22.15
C LEU A 14 1.45 23.54 23.02
N PHE A 15 2.49 24.06 22.39
CA PHE A 15 3.33 25.13 22.98
C PHE A 15 3.42 26.28 21.98
N PRO A 16 3.13 27.51 22.42
CA PRO A 16 3.26 28.70 21.60
C PRO A 16 4.63 29.37 21.78
N GLY A 17 5.17 29.82 20.67
CA GLY A 17 6.10 30.95 20.65
C GLY A 17 7.58 30.62 20.64
N MET A 18 8.26 30.97 19.56
CA MET A 18 9.43 31.85 19.59
C MET A 18 9.99 32.11 18.18
N PHE A 19 9.81 33.38 17.82
CA PHE A 19 10.73 34.35 17.18
C PHE A 19 11.78 33.91 16.15
N CYS A 20 11.54 34.42 14.97
CA CYS A 20 12.40 35.12 14.02
C CYS A 20 13.93 35.11 14.23
N PHE A 21 14.69 34.70 13.22
CA PHE A 21 15.94 35.35 12.88
C PHE A 21 16.17 35.39 11.35
N MET A 22 16.15 36.61 10.84
CA MET A 22 16.60 37.00 9.51
C MET A 22 18.11 36.87 9.41
N GLY A 23 18.60 36.22 8.34
CA GLY A 23 20.01 36.22 7.96
C GLY A 23 20.15 36.43 6.46
N LYS A 24 20.30 37.70 6.05
CA LYS A 24 20.75 38.09 4.69
C LYS A 24 22.21 37.71 4.50
N ARG A 25 22.56 37.11 3.36
CA ARG A 25 23.86 37.26 2.67
C ARG A 25 23.67 36.83 1.24
N SER A 26 23.74 37.77 0.37
CA SER A 26 24.84 38.41 -0.34
C SER A 26 25.12 37.75 -1.69
N PHE A 27 24.77 38.51 -2.72
CA PHE A 27 25.08 38.27 -4.14
C PHE A 27 26.61 38.21 -4.33
N MET A 28 27.08 37.19 -5.06
CA MET A 28 28.33 37.28 -5.80
C MET A 28 28.11 36.96 -7.27
N ASN A 29 28.25 37.98 -8.10
CA ASN A 29 28.38 37.90 -9.54
C ASN A 29 29.70 37.19 -9.89
N PHE A 30 29.62 36.15 -10.71
CA PHE A 30 30.76 35.64 -11.46
C PHE A 30 30.43 35.68 -12.95
N LYS A 31 31.01 36.64 -13.66
CA LYS A 31 31.12 36.65 -15.12
C LYS A 31 32.30 35.75 -15.50
N GLY A 32 32.11 34.82 -16.44
CA GLY A 32 33.21 34.05 -17.02
C GLY A 32 32.74 33.01 -18.02
N THR A 33 32.76 33.42 -19.30
CA THR A 33 33.10 32.67 -20.53
C THR A 33 32.46 31.30 -20.78
N GLY A 34 31.75 31.26 -21.90
CA GLY A 34 30.98 30.17 -22.45
C GLY A 34 31.74 28.86 -22.71
N LEU A 35 31.02 27.82 -22.42
CA LEU A 35 31.07 26.55 -23.14
C LEU A 35 29.64 26.00 -23.08
N CYS A 36 29.01 26.04 -24.26
CA CYS A 36 27.71 25.45 -24.50
C CYS A 36 27.87 23.92 -24.43
N LEU A 37 27.66 23.35 -23.25
CA LEU A 37 27.41 21.92 -23.09
C LEU A 37 25.87 21.75 -23.09
N SER A 38 25.36 21.29 -24.23
CA SER A 38 24.04 20.79 -24.34
C SER A 38 23.81 19.75 -23.22
N PRO A 39 22.78 19.88 -22.40
CA PRO A 39 22.40 18.80 -21.49
C PRO A 39 21.86 17.68 -22.39
N PHE A 40 22.66 16.65 -22.56
CA PHE A 40 22.17 15.34 -22.97
C PHE A 40 21.21 14.91 -21.85
N PHE A 41 19.95 15.22 -22.02
CA PHE A 41 18.86 14.61 -21.24
C PHE A 41 18.87 13.13 -21.63
N ASP A 42 19.59 12.35 -20.85
CA ASP A 42 19.40 10.91 -20.81
C ASP A 42 17.92 10.71 -20.46
N LYS A 43 17.14 10.33 -21.46
CA LYS A 43 15.78 9.85 -21.25
C LYS A 43 15.93 8.52 -20.53
N GLY A 44 16.06 8.60 -19.19
CA GLY A 44 16.01 7.45 -18.35
C GLY A 44 14.79 6.64 -18.76
N ASP A 45 15.03 5.39 -19.17
CA ASP A 45 14.01 4.45 -19.59
C ASP A 45 12.89 4.43 -18.53
N TYR A 46 11.73 4.98 -18.91
CA TYR A 46 10.53 4.96 -18.09
C TYR A 46 10.05 3.52 -18.05
N VAL A 47 10.57 2.76 -17.10
CA VAL A 47 10.04 1.44 -16.80
C VAL A 47 8.65 1.63 -16.20
N SER A 48 7.63 1.49 -17.04
CA SER A 48 6.26 1.49 -16.58
C SER A 48 6.11 0.39 -15.52
N SER A 49 5.78 0.79 -14.29
CA SER A 49 5.62 -0.19 -13.22
C SER A 49 4.51 -1.18 -13.61
N LYS A 50 4.77 -2.47 -13.52
CA LYS A 50 3.86 -3.58 -13.85
C LYS A 50 2.48 -3.44 -13.16
N TYR A 51 2.37 -2.59 -12.15
CA TYR A 51 1.20 -2.44 -11.29
C TYR A 51 0.52 -1.07 -11.40
N ASN A 52 0.84 -0.26 -12.43
CA ASN A 52 0.22 1.06 -12.63
C ASN A 52 0.37 2.01 -11.41
N VAL A 53 1.46 1.86 -10.67
CA VAL A 53 1.78 2.70 -9.51
C VAL A 53 2.25 4.05 -10.02
N SER A 54 1.61 5.13 -9.61
CA SER A 54 2.03 6.49 -9.96
C SER A 54 3.45 6.74 -9.45
N SER A 55 4.34 7.23 -10.32
CA SER A 55 5.67 7.71 -9.95
C SER A 55 5.61 8.96 -9.06
N ASP A 56 4.48 9.67 -9.09
CA ASP A 56 4.25 10.84 -8.26
C ASP A 56 3.99 10.44 -6.80
N ILE A 57 5.00 10.64 -5.96
CA ILE A 57 4.97 10.31 -4.53
C ILE A 57 3.87 11.09 -3.81
N ALA A 58 3.57 12.34 -4.23
CA ALA A 58 2.54 13.14 -3.59
C ALA A 58 1.16 12.48 -3.65
N LYS A 59 0.85 11.77 -4.75
CA LYS A 59 -0.44 11.06 -4.93
C LYS A 59 -0.62 9.83 -4.04
N ARG A 60 0.42 9.36 -3.39
CA ARG A 60 0.42 8.21 -2.48
C ARG A 60 0.98 8.54 -1.10
N THR A 61 1.04 9.83 -0.75
CA THR A 61 1.45 10.32 0.57
C THR A 61 0.25 10.80 1.36
N TRP A 62 0.13 10.36 2.61
CA TRP A 62 -0.90 10.81 3.56
C TRP A 62 -0.28 10.98 4.95
N LYS A 63 -0.48 12.16 5.57
CA LYS A 63 0.10 12.50 6.90
C LYS A 63 1.60 12.20 7.00
N GLY A 64 2.37 12.55 5.95
CA GLY A 64 3.81 12.33 5.92
C GLY A 64 4.25 10.89 5.64
N ILE A 65 3.32 9.95 5.50
CA ILE A 65 3.59 8.55 5.23
C ILE A 65 3.44 8.29 3.72
N VAL A 66 4.47 7.71 3.12
CA VAL A 66 4.47 7.26 1.74
C VAL A 66 3.96 5.81 1.70
N TYR A 67 2.95 5.55 0.87
CA TYR A 67 2.38 4.21 0.63
C TYR A 67 2.92 3.62 -0.67
N ASP A 68 2.87 2.31 -0.82
CA ASP A 68 3.34 1.64 -2.04
C ASP A 68 2.42 1.93 -3.23
N SER A 69 1.14 2.18 -2.97
CA SER A 69 0.17 2.60 -3.98
C SER A 69 -0.78 3.68 -3.47
N ALA A 70 -1.39 4.43 -4.41
CA ALA A 70 -2.43 5.41 -4.09
C ALA A 70 -3.70 4.76 -3.53
N VAL A 71 -3.95 3.48 -3.86
CA VAL A 71 -5.11 2.73 -3.33
C VAL A 71 -4.90 2.36 -1.88
N GLU A 72 -3.69 1.92 -1.49
CA GLU A 72 -3.33 1.69 -0.08
C GLU A 72 -3.43 2.97 0.75
N MET A 73 -2.91 4.10 0.24
CA MET A 73 -3.06 5.41 0.88
C MET A 73 -4.54 5.75 1.11
N LYS A 74 -5.37 5.52 0.08
CA LYS A 74 -6.81 5.76 0.16
C LYS A 74 -7.50 4.86 1.19
N PHE A 75 -7.08 3.59 1.28
CA PHE A 75 -7.58 2.66 2.29
C PHE A 75 -7.20 3.10 3.71
N ALA A 76 -5.96 3.53 3.92
CA ALA A 76 -5.52 4.04 5.21
C ALA A 76 -6.33 5.28 5.62
N ARG A 77 -6.55 6.23 4.70
CA ARG A 77 -7.29 7.48 4.95
C ARG A 77 -8.80 7.24 5.15
N ASP A 78 -9.42 6.44 4.26
CA ASP A 78 -10.88 6.38 4.16
C ASP A 78 -11.47 5.23 5.01
N TYR A 79 -10.67 4.21 5.34
CA TYR A 79 -11.11 3.02 6.06
C TYR A 79 -10.47 2.90 7.45
N ILE A 80 -9.14 2.96 7.52
CA ILE A 80 -8.41 2.71 8.79
C ILE A 80 -8.55 3.91 9.74
N GLU A 81 -8.22 5.11 9.27
CA GLU A 81 -8.17 6.30 10.12
C GLU A 81 -9.49 6.61 10.83
N PRO A 82 -10.67 6.63 10.16
CA PRO A 82 -11.94 6.88 10.86
C PRO A 82 -12.24 5.84 11.95
N ARG A 83 -11.84 4.58 11.73
CA ARG A 83 -12.06 3.49 12.69
C ARG A 83 -11.12 3.53 13.89
N LEU A 84 -9.90 4.01 13.69
CA LEU A 84 -8.98 4.30 14.80
C LEU A 84 -9.51 5.46 15.65
N LEU A 85 -10.02 6.53 15.01
CA LEU A 85 -10.60 7.68 15.71
C LEU A 85 -11.89 7.33 16.47
N SER A 86 -12.70 6.43 15.95
CA SER A 86 -13.93 5.95 16.63
C SER A 86 -13.65 4.93 17.74
N GLY A 87 -12.44 4.40 17.83
CA GLY A 87 -12.09 3.31 18.75
C GLY A 87 -12.55 1.91 18.30
N GLU A 88 -13.10 1.76 17.10
CA GLU A 88 -13.41 0.46 16.50
C GLU A 88 -12.15 -0.36 16.26
N LEU A 89 -11.07 0.31 15.81
CA LEU A 89 -9.72 -0.24 15.73
C LEU A 89 -8.86 0.33 16.85
N VAL A 90 -8.07 -0.54 17.48
CA VAL A 90 -7.07 -0.13 18.49
C VAL A 90 -5.67 -0.04 17.92
N LYS A 91 -5.42 -0.69 16.77
CA LYS A 91 -4.10 -0.72 16.15
C LYS A 91 -4.20 -0.98 14.65
N ALA A 92 -3.29 -0.35 13.89
CA ALA A 92 -3.05 -0.67 12.49
C ALA A 92 -1.54 -0.67 12.23
N GLU A 93 -1.03 -1.77 11.74
CA GLU A 93 0.38 -1.95 11.36
C GLU A 93 0.49 -2.11 9.85
N ARG A 94 1.63 -1.75 9.28
CA ARG A 94 1.87 -1.83 7.83
C ARG A 94 3.08 -2.67 7.52
N GLN A 95 3.08 -3.26 6.32
CA GLN A 95 4.24 -3.97 5.76
C GLN A 95 4.76 -5.10 6.68
N ILE A 96 3.82 -5.83 7.30
CA ILE A 96 4.18 -6.94 8.18
C ILE A 96 4.56 -8.15 7.32
N LYS A 97 5.74 -8.70 7.61
CA LYS A 97 6.32 -9.81 6.88
C LYS A 97 5.98 -11.16 7.51
N TYR A 98 5.42 -12.05 6.71
CA TYR A 98 5.15 -13.45 7.03
C TYR A 98 6.07 -14.37 6.23
N ILE A 99 6.63 -15.40 6.86
CA ILE A 99 7.49 -16.39 6.20
C ILE A 99 6.60 -17.53 5.73
N LEU A 100 6.44 -17.68 4.42
CA LEU A 100 5.65 -18.78 3.83
C LEU A 100 6.48 -20.02 3.59
N GLN A 101 7.78 -19.86 3.40
CA GLN A 101 8.77 -20.93 3.31
C GLN A 101 10.09 -20.36 3.83
N PRO A 102 10.72 -21.01 4.81
CA PRO A 102 12.07 -20.62 5.25
C PRO A 102 13.11 -20.92 4.16
N SER A 103 14.29 -20.32 4.28
CA SER A 103 15.42 -20.72 3.43
C SER A 103 15.87 -22.13 3.77
N PHE A 104 16.30 -22.88 2.78
CA PHE A 104 16.83 -24.24 2.97
C PHE A 104 17.89 -24.55 1.91
N LYS A 105 18.67 -25.61 2.13
CA LYS A 105 19.63 -26.13 1.14
C LYS A 105 19.02 -27.33 0.41
N HIS A 106 19.19 -27.35 -0.90
CA HIS A 106 18.87 -28.49 -1.76
C HIS A 106 20.04 -28.74 -2.72
N ASN A 107 20.67 -29.91 -2.64
CA ASN A 107 21.86 -30.26 -3.42
C ASN A 107 22.91 -29.13 -3.38
N ASP A 108 23.31 -28.71 -2.18
CA ASP A 108 24.25 -27.62 -1.87
C ASP A 108 23.85 -26.21 -2.37
N MET A 109 22.73 -26.07 -3.07
CA MET A 109 22.17 -24.78 -3.44
C MET A 109 21.32 -24.20 -2.31
N LEU A 110 21.57 -22.93 -1.95
CA LEU A 110 20.72 -22.21 -1.02
C LEU A 110 19.43 -21.74 -1.73
N ILE A 111 18.31 -22.31 -1.34
CA ILE A 111 16.98 -21.86 -1.76
C ILE A 111 16.53 -20.73 -0.83
N ARG A 112 16.26 -19.58 -1.44
CA ARG A 112 15.83 -18.38 -0.70
C ARG A 112 14.43 -18.54 -0.12
N PRO A 113 14.09 -17.82 0.96
CA PRO A 113 12.77 -17.91 1.57
C PRO A 113 11.70 -17.31 0.66
N ILE A 114 10.49 -17.86 0.73
CA ILE A 114 9.30 -17.24 0.18
C ILE A 114 8.64 -16.44 1.30
N ASN A 115 8.56 -15.13 1.10
CA ASN A 115 7.94 -14.24 2.06
C ASN A 115 6.67 -13.63 1.46
N TYR A 116 5.71 -13.35 2.33
CA TYR A 116 4.57 -12.49 2.07
C TYR A 116 4.68 -11.23 2.94
N VAL A 117 4.41 -10.08 2.37
CA VAL A 117 4.34 -8.82 3.09
C VAL A 117 2.91 -8.33 2.99
N ALA A 118 2.25 -8.21 4.14
CA ALA A 118 0.88 -7.71 4.23
C ALA A 118 0.88 -6.18 4.10
N ASP A 119 -0.06 -5.62 3.36
CA ASP A 119 -0.19 -4.16 3.26
C ASP A 119 -0.58 -3.57 4.62
N PHE A 120 -1.55 -4.22 5.31
CA PHE A 120 -1.99 -3.83 6.65
C PHE A 120 -2.28 -5.05 7.52
N VAL A 121 -2.07 -4.87 8.84
CA VAL A 121 -2.61 -5.74 9.90
C VAL A 121 -3.36 -4.84 10.85
N ILE A 122 -4.68 -5.03 10.96
CA ILE A 122 -5.55 -4.24 11.83
C ILE A 122 -5.98 -5.08 13.02
N THR A 123 -6.08 -4.44 14.19
CA THR A 123 -6.58 -5.04 15.41
C THR A 123 -7.82 -4.28 15.87
N TYR A 124 -8.93 -4.98 16.02
CA TYR A 124 -10.18 -4.44 16.52
C TYR A 124 -10.17 -4.32 18.06
N ALA A 125 -11.12 -3.55 18.60
CA ALA A 125 -11.21 -3.32 20.04
C ALA A 125 -11.48 -4.61 20.86
N ASP A 126 -12.08 -5.63 20.26
CA ASP A 126 -12.29 -6.96 20.84
C ASP A 126 -11.04 -7.87 20.79
N GLY A 127 -9.92 -7.37 20.24
CA GLY A 127 -8.67 -8.11 20.07
C GLY A 127 -8.58 -8.92 18.78
N HIS A 128 -9.65 -8.99 17.97
CA HIS A 128 -9.61 -9.66 16.68
C HIS A 128 -8.62 -8.99 15.72
N GLN A 129 -7.80 -9.78 15.03
CA GLN A 129 -6.83 -9.30 14.06
C GLN A 129 -7.18 -9.75 12.66
N VAL A 130 -7.05 -8.83 11.70
CA VAL A 130 -7.25 -9.10 10.28
C VAL A 130 -6.02 -8.66 9.50
N VAL A 131 -5.48 -9.57 8.70
CA VAL A 131 -4.43 -9.29 7.72
C VAL A 131 -5.09 -8.86 6.43
N ILE A 132 -4.72 -7.69 5.92
CA ILE A 132 -5.33 -7.08 4.75
C ILE A 132 -4.28 -6.86 3.66
N ASP A 133 -4.66 -7.22 2.45
CA ASP A 133 -3.90 -6.97 1.23
C ASP A 133 -4.80 -6.28 0.19
N ILE A 134 -4.37 -5.14 -0.30
CA ILE A 134 -5.16 -4.35 -1.24
C ILE A 134 -4.94 -4.86 -2.66
N LYS A 135 -5.95 -5.52 -3.23
CA LYS A 135 -5.86 -6.15 -4.54
C LYS A 135 -6.88 -5.62 -5.54
N GLY A 136 -6.38 -5.19 -6.69
CA GLY A 136 -7.23 -4.89 -7.85
C GLY A 136 -7.50 -6.13 -8.69
N MET A 137 -6.42 -6.87 -9.06
CA MET A 137 -6.47 -8.12 -9.80
C MET A 137 -5.29 -9.01 -9.37
N PRO A 138 -5.53 -10.07 -8.58
CA PRO A 138 -4.47 -10.96 -8.13
C PRO A 138 -3.94 -11.82 -9.27
N ASP A 139 -2.62 -11.84 -9.42
CA ASP A 139 -1.90 -12.72 -10.33
C ASP A 139 -1.76 -14.16 -9.77
N ALA A 140 -1.14 -15.05 -10.54
CA ALA A 140 -0.93 -16.43 -10.13
C ALA A 140 -0.02 -16.54 -8.89
N THR A 141 1.00 -15.68 -8.79
CA THR A 141 1.93 -15.64 -7.67
C THR A 141 1.22 -15.21 -6.37
N ALA A 142 0.37 -14.18 -6.43
CA ALA A 142 -0.43 -13.74 -5.29
C ALA A 142 -1.37 -14.85 -4.80
N LYS A 143 -2.04 -15.56 -5.74
CA LYS A 143 -2.92 -16.71 -5.42
C LYS A 143 -2.15 -17.85 -4.76
N LEU A 144 -0.94 -18.16 -5.25
CA LEU A 144 -0.08 -19.17 -4.64
C LEU A 144 0.35 -18.77 -3.22
N LYS A 145 0.85 -17.54 -3.05
CA LYS A 145 1.24 -17.03 -1.73
C LYS A 145 0.08 -17.03 -0.75
N ARG A 146 -1.15 -16.69 -1.19
CA ARG A 146 -2.34 -16.76 -0.34
C ARG A 146 -2.65 -18.18 0.13
N LYS A 147 -2.52 -19.19 -0.75
CA LYS A 147 -2.68 -20.61 -0.36
C LYS A 147 -1.65 -21.03 0.67
N LEU A 148 -0.39 -20.64 0.47
CA LEU A 148 0.68 -20.92 1.43
C LEU A 148 0.44 -20.18 2.76
N PHE A 149 -0.08 -18.95 2.72
CA PHE A 149 -0.45 -18.21 3.93
C PHE A 149 -1.52 -18.96 4.73
N PHE A 150 -2.61 -19.39 4.13
CA PHE A 150 -3.65 -20.19 4.79
C PHE A 150 -3.14 -21.50 5.38
N TYR A 151 -2.17 -22.12 4.70
CA TYR A 151 -1.57 -23.36 5.19
C TYR A 151 -0.71 -23.14 6.45
N HIS A 152 0.09 -22.08 6.47
CA HIS A 152 1.01 -21.79 7.59
C HIS A 152 0.35 -21.02 8.75
N TYR A 153 -0.70 -20.27 8.46
CA TYR A 153 -1.38 -19.36 9.40
C TYR A 153 -2.90 -19.58 9.36
N PRO A 154 -3.40 -20.79 9.69
CA PRO A 154 -4.82 -21.15 9.54
C PRO A 154 -5.74 -20.33 10.44
N ASP A 155 -5.24 -19.86 11.59
CA ASP A 155 -6.02 -19.12 12.59
C ASP A 155 -6.06 -17.60 12.34
N ILE A 156 -5.33 -17.12 11.33
CA ILE A 156 -5.29 -15.69 11.01
C ILE A 156 -6.33 -15.37 9.93
N ASP A 157 -7.23 -14.43 10.23
CA ASP A 157 -8.12 -13.88 9.22
C ASP A 157 -7.33 -13.06 8.20
N TYR A 158 -7.35 -13.51 6.94
CA TYR A 158 -6.63 -12.87 5.84
C TYR A 158 -7.57 -12.52 4.69
N GLN A 159 -7.69 -11.25 4.41
CA GLN A 159 -8.62 -10.70 3.44
C GLN A 159 -7.92 -9.94 2.32
N TRP A 160 -8.37 -10.19 1.09
CA TRP A 160 -8.10 -9.30 -0.03
C TRP A 160 -9.21 -8.26 -0.12
N ILE A 161 -8.82 -6.98 -0.08
CA ILE A 161 -9.76 -5.86 -0.17
C ILE A 161 -9.55 -5.12 -1.48
N SER A 162 -10.64 -4.73 -2.10
CA SER A 162 -10.67 -3.96 -3.34
C SER A 162 -11.55 -2.73 -3.17
N TYR A 163 -11.29 -1.68 -3.95
CA TYR A 163 -12.17 -0.54 -4.03
C TYR A 163 -13.06 -0.62 -5.27
N SER A 164 -14.36 -0.49 -5.09
CA SER A 164 -15.33 -0.44 -6.18
C SER A 164 -16.42 0.60 -5.87
N LYS A 165 -16.40 1.71 -6.61
CA LYS A 165 -17.39 2.78 -6.45
C LYS A 165 -18.83 2.28 -6.67
N ILE A 166 -19.01 1.32 -7.60
CA ILE A 166 -20.32 0.77 -7.97
C ILE A 166 -20.86 -0.15 -6.87
N ASP A 167 -19.95 -0.81 -6.14
CA ASP A 167 -20.29 -1.82 -5.13
C ASP A 167 -20.20 -1.27 -3.70
N GLY A 168 -20.28 0.05 -3.51
CA GLY A 168 -20.34 0.68 -2.20
C GLY A 168 -18.99 1.04 -1.58
N GLY A 169 -17.88 0.99 -2.34
CA GLY A 169 -16.57 1.41 -1.86
C GLY A 169 -15.64 0.24 -1.57
N TRP A 170 -15.20 0.08 -0.32
CA TRP A 170 -14.30 -1.00 0.11
C TRP A 170 -15.05 -2.31 0.28
N ILE A 171 -14.64 -3.33 -0.44
CA ILE A 171 -15.32 -4.64 -0.52
C ILE A 171 -14.27 -5.75 -0.62
N THR A 172 -14.58 -6.94 -0.11
CA THR A 172 -13.70 -8.10 -0.28
C THR A 172 -13.59 -8.47 -1.76
N TYR A 173 -12.43 -8.93 -2.18
CA TYR A 173 -12.19 -9.32 -3.58
C TYR A 173 -13.16 -10.42 -4.03
N GLU A 174 -13.51 -11.35 -3.16
CA GLU A 174 -14.46 -12.44 -3.43
C GLU A 174 -15.88 -11.90 -3.71
N ALA A 175 -16.34 -10.97 -2.88
CA ALA A 175 -17.64 -10.33 -3.08
C ALA A 175 -17.66 -9.50 -4.37
N LEU A 176 -16.57 -8.77 -4.65
CA LEU A 176 -16.40 -8.04 -5.90
C LEU A 176 -16.41 -8.94 -7.12
N ALA A 177 -15.71 -10.08 -7.08
CA ALA A 177 -15.69 -11.06 -8.17
C ALA A 177 -17.08 -11.64 -8.43
N LYS A 178 -17.84 -11.95 -7.36
CA LYS A 178 -19.23 -12.40 -7.44
C LYS A 178 -20.14 -11.34 -8.06
N ALA A 179 -20.02 -10.08 -7.64
CA ALA A 179 -20.81 -8.98 -8.18
C ALA A 179 -20.50 -8.72 -9.67
N ARG A 180 -19.21 -8.76 -10.05
CA ARG A 180 -18.79 -8.64 -11.47
C ARG A 180 -19.35 -9.77 -12.33
N LYS A 181 -19.34 -11.01 -11.83
CA LYS A 181 -19.90 -12.17 -12.54
C LYS A 181 -21.42 -12.04 -12.74
N ALA A 182 -22.14 -11.59 -11.71
CA ALA A 182 -23.58 -11.35 -11.78
C ALA A 182 -23.92 -10.27 -12.83
N ARG A 183 -23.21 -9.13 -12.81
CA ARG A 183 -23.40 -8.07 -13.81
C ARG A 183 -23.08 -8.53 -15.23
N LYS A 184 -22.05 -9.37 -15.41
CA LYS A 184 -21.73 -9.92 -16.72
C LYS A 184 -22.86 -10.81 -17.24
N LYS A 185 -23.38 -11.72 -16.38
CA LYS A 185 -24.51 -12.59 -16.73
C LYS A 185 -25.76 -11.78 -17.12
N GLN A 186 -26.08 -10.74 -16.35
CA GLN A 186 -27.22 -9.87 -16.65
C GLN A 186 -27.08 -9.20 -18.03
N ARG A 187 -25.93 -8.62 -18.33
CA ARG A 187 -25.65 -8.01 -19.64
C ARG A 187 -25.77 -9.00 -20.81
N GLU A 188 -25.41 -10.25 -20.61
CA GLU A 188 -25.55 -11.32 -21.63
C GLU A 188 -27.02 -11.70 -21.85
N LEU A 189 -27.84 -11.71 -20.80
CA LEU A 189 -29.29 -11.93 -20.90
C LEU A 189 -29.98 -10.76 -21.63
N ASP A 190 -29.65 -9.52 -21.25
CA ASP A 190 -30.22 -8.34 -21.89
C ASP A 190 -29.89 -8.23 -23.39
N LYS A 191 -28.75 -8.77 -23.82
CA LYS A 191 -28.38 -8.85 -25.23
C LYS A 191 -29.11 -9.93 -26.01
N LYS A 192 -29.53 -11.01 -25.35
CA LYS A 192 -30.26 -12.12 -25.97
C LYS A 192 -31.76 -11.86 -26.07
N GLY A 193 -32.26 -10.91 -25.27
CA GLY A 193 -33.69 -10.51 -25.27
C GLY A 193 -34.03 -9.34 -26.21
N LYS A 194 -33.02 -8.86 -26.97
CA LYS A 194 -33.17 -7.89 -28.07
C LYS A 194 -32.97 -8.57 -29.41
#